data_41985756edf536fe0d273501b3343608
#
_entry.id   41985756edf536fe0d273501b3343608
#
_cell.length_a   1.000
_cell.length_b   1.000
_cell.length_c   1.000
_cell.angle_alpha   90.00
_cell.angle_beta   90.00
_cell.angle_gamma   90.00
#
_symmetry.space_group_name_H-M   'P 1'
#
loop_
_entity.id
_entity.type
_entity.pdbx_description
1 polymer ?
#
loop_
_entity_poly.entity_id
_entity_poly.type
_entity_poly.pdbx_seq_one_letter_code
_entity_poly.pdbx_strand_id
1 'polypeptide(L)'
;MSINKTSLALACVALTVLIAAPRIFAADTPYVPPTPVLLWPDGAPGATGNSEEDKPAISVYLPDADKNTGCAIVVCPGGGFTHRATDYEGVIIAEWLRSHGIAAFVLRYRIHPLYKNSDAVADAHRAMQFLRAHADEYKISTDRIGMIGFSAGSELACLAAFSAADGKPDATDIIDRQSSRLNFMVLGYGSSQGQVNRTNTPPTFFFCTAEDRGHATGMIDLFTAMYDANIPAEIHIFPNGEHGVGLANGDAVLGMWPQLMYNWIRAQNLLTASPRVNLSGHVKLDGQPLPHGSITFIPLDNPVAPPVTAYIMNSDTPTADYKFGRDPGPIPGKYRVEIRHDAMVWMSNNRDPFNRAAPADRIAHIRSPGWGAPTIDKVYLFTKAHPSDANDLTVEIKPGDKEMNFEVSSK
;
A
#
# COMPACT_ATOMS: atom_id res chain seq x y z
N MET A 1 -53.81 1.16 -70.23
CA MET A 1 -52.38 0.94 -69.84
C MET A 1 -52.10 1.74 -68.63
N SER A 2 -52.09 1.11 -67.50
CA SER A 2 -51.99 1.75 -66.13
C SER A 2 -50.55 1.77 -65.67
N ILE A 3 -50.05 2.93 -65.31
CA ILE A 3 -48.72 3.08 -64.73
C ILE A 3 -48.87 3.29 -63.20
N ASN A 4 -48.42 2.32 -62.47
CA ASN A 4 -48.38 2.31 -61.02
C ASN A 4 -47.31 3.30 -60.51
N LYS A 5 -47.67 4.24 -59.68
CA LYS A 5 -46.76 5.10 -58.94
C LYS A 5 -46.45 4.51 -57.57
N THR A 6 -45.25 4.00 -57.39
CA THR A 6 -44.72 3.58 -56.09
C THR A 6 -44.19 4.82 -55.38
N SER A 7 -44.78 5.14 -54.21
CA SER A 7 -44.36 6.22 -53.34
C SER A 7 -43.14 5.78 -52.52
N LEU A 8 -42.03 6.52 -52.67
CA LEU A 8 -40.82 6.37 -51.86
C LEU A 8 -40.96 7.25 -50.62
N ALA A 9 -41.14 6.66 -49.46
CA ALA A 9 -41.15 7.39 -48.18
C ALA A 9 -39.71 7.64 -47.73
N LEU A 10 -39.28 8.90 -47.68
CA LEU A 10 -38.00 9.33 -47.16
C LEU A 10 -38.12 9.42 -45.62
N ALA A 11 -37.48 8.54 -44.88
CA ALA A 11 -37.36 8.67 -43.42
C ALA A 11 -36.21 9.63 -43.11
N CYS A 12 -36.51 10.82 -42.65
CA CYS A 12 -35.54 11.77 -42.05
C CYS A 12 -35.19 11.27 -40.65
N VAL A 13 -34.00 10.72 -40.48
CA VAL A 13 -33.41 10.50 -39.15
C VAL A 13 -32.82 11.84 -38.68
N ALA A 14 -33.49 12.46 -37.71
CA ALA A 14 -32.98 13.67 -37.05
C ALA A 14 -31.86 13.24 -36.06
N LEU A 15 -30.61 13.50 -36.44
CA LEU A 15 -29.46 13.33 -35.57
C LEU A 15 -29.41 14.48 -34.56
N THR A 16 -29.90 14.26 -33.33
CA THR A 16 -29.79 15.23 -32.23
C THR A 16 -28.35 15.23 -31.74
N VAL A 17 -27.54 16.17 -32.19
CA VAL A 17 -26.22 16.41 -31.63
C VAL A 17 -26.42 17.06 -30.26
N LEU A 18 -26.25 16.28 -29.18
CA LEU A 18 -26.11 16.84 -27.83
C LEU A 18 -24.79 17.61 -27.75
N ILE A 19 -24.89 18.94 -27.91
CA ILE A 19 -23.77 19.84 -27.60
C ILE A 19 -23.65 19.84 -26.07
N ALA A 20 -22.66 19.10 -25.55
CA ALA A 20 -22.30 19.20 -24.15
C ALA A 20 -21.89 20.65 -23.86
N ALA A 21 -22.65 21.33 -23.01
CA ALA A 21 -22.28 22.67 -22.56
C ALA A 21 -20.88 22.61 -21.93
N PRO A 22 -19.99 23.59 -22.21
CA PRO A 22 -18.70 23.64 -21.56
C PRO A 22 -18.95 23.68 -20.04
N ARG A 23 -18.39 22.69 -19.31
CA ARG A 23 -18.31 22.78 -17.85
C ARG A 23 -17.46 24.01 -17.55
N ILE A 24 -18.09 25.06 -17.08
CA ILE A 24 -17.42 26.21 -16.45
C ILE A 24 -16.81 25.59 -15.18
N PHE A 25 -15.50 25.34 -15.22
CA PHE A 25 -14.76 25.05 -13.98
C PHE A 25 -14.98 26.26 -13.08
N ALA A 26 -15.52 26.05 -11.89
CA ALA A 26 -15.56 27.08 -10.87
C ALA A 26 -14.15 27.65 -10.75
N ALA A 27 -14.03 28.99 -10.71
CA ALA A 27 -12.74 29.64 -10.55
C ALA A 27 -12.07 29.00 -9.31
N ASP A 28 -10.90 28.37 -9.52
CA ASP A 28 -10.14 27.74 -8.44
C ASP A 28 -9.91 28.81 -7.37
N THR A 29 -10.47 28.60 -6.19
CA THR A 29 -10.06 29.38 -5.02
C THR A 29 -8.57 29.17 -4.86
N PRO A 30 -7.75 30.24 -4.77
CA PRO A 30 -6.31 30.08 -4.63
C PRO A 30 -6.00 29.14 -3.47
N TYR A 31 -5.15 28.15 -3.72
CA TYR A 31 -4.70 27.24 -2.67
C TYR A 31 -4.03 28.04 -1.57
N VAL A 32 -4.52 27.92 -0.34
CA VAL A 32 -3.93 28.54 0.86
C VAL A 32 -3.27 27.42 1.66
N PRO A 33 -1.94 27.37 1.73
CA PRO A 33 -1.26 26.35 2.50
C PRO A 33 -1.58 26.50 4.02
N PRO A 34 -1.64 25.39 4.76
CA PRO A 34 -1.84 25.43 6.21
C PRO A 34 -0.74 26.25 6.90
N THR A 35 -1.11 26.98 7.95
CA THR A 35 -0.10 27.66 8.80
C THR A 35 0.77 26.62 9.48
N PRO A 36 2.10 26.68 9.34
CA PRO A 36 2.99 25.70 9.97
C PRO A 36 2.94 25.77 11.51
N VAL A 37 2.92 24.60 12.15
CA VAL A 37 3.03 24.44 13.60
C VAL A 37 4.48 24.23 13.96
N LEU A 38 5.03 25.09 14.83
CA LEU A 38 6.42 25.01 15.29
C LEU A 38 6.64 23.79 16.19
N LEU A 39 7.69 23.02 15.94
CA LEU A 39 8.06 21.88 16.77
C LEU A 39 8.70 22.32 18.12
N TRP A 40 9.31 23.49 18.14
CA TRP A 40 9.84 24.16 19.33
C TRP A 40 9.38 25.64 19.31
N PRO A 41 8.29 25.98 19.99
CA PRO A 41 7.78 27.35 20.02
C PRO A 41 8.80 28.37 20.59
N ASP A 42 9.63 27.93 21.55
CA ASP A 42 10.62 28.76 22.24
C ASP A 42 12.01 28.71 21.58
N GLY A 43 12.13 28.07 20.40
CA GLY A 43 13.38 27.92 19.65
C GLY A 43 13.91 26.48 19.64
N ALA A 44 14.37 26.02 18.47
CA ALA A 44 14.92 24.69 18.32
C ALA A 44 16.33 24.59 18.94
N PRO A 45 16.70 23.45 19.55
CA PRO A 45 18.05 23.22 20.03
C PRO A 45 19.10 23.47 18.95
N GLY A 46 20.12 24.29 19.22
CA GLY A 46 21.18 24.64 18.27
C GLY A 46 20.76 25.61 17.17
N ALA A 47 19.59 26.24 17.25
CA ALA A 47 19.19 27.30 16.32
C ALA A 47 20.21 28.47 16.37
N THR A 48 20.62 28.93 15.18
CA THR A 48 21.64 29.97 15.02
C THR A 48 21.03 31.35 14.79
N GLY A 49 19.73 31.44 14.57
CA GLY A 49 19.00 32.66 14.29
C GLY A 49 17.50 32.52 14.59
N ASN A 50 16.71 33.36 13.92
CA ASN A 50 15.25 33.41 14.11
C ASN A 50 14.49 33.49 12.76
N SER A 51 15.13 33.10 11.67
CA SER A 51 14.52 32.96 10.34
C SER A 51 13.62 31.72 10.27
N GLU A 52 12.91 31.56 9.17
CA GLU A 52 12.12 30.34 8.92
C GLU A 52 12.99 29.07 8.85
N GLU A 53 14.25 29.22 8.42
CA GLU A 53 15.21 28.10 8.34
C GLU A 53 15.70 27.64 9.73
N ASP A 54 15.56 28.48 10.74
CA ASP A 54 15.92 28.18 12.15
C ASP A 54 14.76 27.52 12.91
N LYS A 55 13.56 27.46 12.32
CA LYS A 55 12.30 27.07 12.96
C LYS A 55 11.72 25.79 12.35
N PRO A 56 12.13 24.60 12.77
CA PRO A 56 11.48 23.37 12.36
C PRO A 56 9.98 23.39 12.66
N ALA A 57 9.20 22.97 11.67
CA ALA A 57 7.75 23.04 11.75
C ALA A 57 7.08 21.92 10.93
N ILE A 58 5.81 21.68 11.18
CA ILE A 58 4.97 20.80 10.39
C ILE A 58 3.78 21.57 9.80
N SER A 59 3.48 21.34 8.53
CA SER A 59 2.23 21.78 7.92
C SER A 59 1.24 20.61 7.95
N VAL A 60 0.03 20.86 8.48
CA VAL A 60 -0.92 19.81 8.87
C VAL A 60 -2.00 19.64 7.81
N TYR A 61 -2.17 18.42 7.31
CA TYR A 61 -3.16 18.03 6.30
C TYR A 61 -4.02 16.89 6.84
N LEU A 62 -5.20 17.21 7.40
CA LEU A 62 -6.10 16.23 7.98
C LEU A 62 -7.15 15.78 6.98
N PRO A 63 -7.46 14.48 6.90
CA PRO A 63 -8.59 13.99 6.11
C PRO A 63 -9.93 14.49 6.68
N ASP A 64 -10.98 14.42 5.88
CA ASP A 64 -12.34 14.62 6.35
C ASP A 64 -12.62 13.65 7.51
N ALA A 65 -13.37 14.09 8.51
CA ALA A 65 -13.56 13.34 9.75
C ALA A 65 -14.17 11.94 9.55
N ASP A 66 -15.03 11.79 8.55
CA ASP A 66 -15.68 10.53 8.16
C ASP A 66 -14.76 9.57 7.39
N LYS A 67 -13.64 10.05 6.89
CA LYS A 67 -12.64 9.28 6.14
C LYS A 67 -11.38 8.97 6.95
N ASN A 68 -11.21 9.62 8.10
CA ASN A 68 -10.00 9.50 8.91
C ASN A 68 -9.77 8.08 9.40
N THR A 69 -8.68 7.47 8.96
CA THR A 69 -8.29 6.10 9.33
C THR A 69 -7.54 6.02 10.67
N GLY A 70 -7.10 7.15 11.19
CA GLY A 70 -6.17 7.25 12.32
C GLY A 70 -4.71 6.96 11.95
N CYS A 71 -4.41 6.61 10.70
CA CYS A 71 -3.04 6.51 10.20
C CYS A 71 -2.47 7.91 9.94
N ALA A 72 -1.18 8.10 10.25
CA ALA A 72 -0.50 9.37 10.08
C ALA A 72 0.87 9.20 9.41
N ILE A 73 1.28 10.16 8.59
CA ILE A 73 2.57 10.14 7.90
C ILE A 73 3.24 11.51 7.99
N VAL A 74 4.47 11.53 8.51
CA VAL A 74 5.36 12.67 8.37
C VAL A 74 5.98 12.63 6.98
N VAL A 75 5.80 13.69 6.20
CA VAL A 75 6.30 13.82 4.83
C VAL A 75 7.60 14.61 4.85
N CYS A 76 8.70 13.99 4.42
CA CYS A 76 10.03 14.57 4.34
C CYS A 76 10.41 14.83 2.87
N PRO A 77 10.24 16.05 2.35
CA PRO A 77 10.64 16.40 0.98
C PRO A 77 12.14 16.20 0.76
N GLY A 78 12.55 15.92 -0.48
CA GLY A 78 13.94 15.89 -0.90
C GLY A 78 14.53 17.29 -1.09
N GLY A 79 15.67 17.34 -1.77
CA GLY A 79 16.38 18.59 -2.08
C GLY A 79 17.84 18.61 -1.63
N GLY A 80 18.48 17.43 -1.50
CA GLY A 80 19.92 17.30 -1.22
C GLY A 80 20.35 17.92 0.11
N PHE A 81 19.47 18.08 1.09
CA PHE A 81 19.66 18.81 2.33
C PHE A 81 20.06 20.29 2.15
N THR A 82 19.95 20.85 0.96
CA THR A 82 20.27 22.26 0.66
C THR A 82 19.02 23.11 0.37
N HIS A 83 17.95 22.47 0.01
CA HIS A 83 16.58 23.01 -0.10
C HIS A 83 15.57 21.93 0.27
N ARG A 84 14.30 22.24 0.20
CA ARG A 84 13.19 21.29 0.39
C ARG A 84 12.23 21.44 -0.78
N ALA A 85 12.00 20.37 -1.52
CA ALA A 85 11.04 20.29 -2.64
C ALA A 85 9.60 20.23 -2.10
N THR A 86 9.20 21.24 -1.32
CA THR A 86 7.98 21.24 -0.50
C THR A 86 6.70 21.23 -1.34
N ASP A 87 6.74 21.66 -2.58
CA ASP A 87 5.61 21.66 -3.49
C ASP A 87 5.23 20.24 -3.94
N TYR A 88 6.04 19.58 -4.76
CA TYR A 88 5.70 18.31 -5.40
C TYR A 88 6.04 17.07 -4.56
N GLU A 89 6.98 17.14 -3.62
CA GLU A 89 7.32 16.06 -2.65
C GLU A 89 6.77 16.34 -1.25
N GLY A 90 6.13 17.48 -1.04
CA GLY A 90 5.50 17.87 0.22
C GLY A 90 3.99 18.00 0.08
N VAL A 91 3.52 19.16 -0.40
CA VAL A 91 2.10 19.53 -0.46
C VAL A 91 1.29 18.55 -1.31
N ILE A 92 1.75 18.22 -2.53
CA ILE A 92 1.02 17.33 -3.43
C ILE A 92 0.90 15.92 -2.84
N ILE A 93 1.96 15.43 -2.19
CA ILE A 93 1.95 14.15 -1.49
C ILE A 93 0.98 14.18 -0.31
N ALA A 94 1.03 15.25 0.50
CA ALA A 94 0.15 15.39 1.66
C ALA A 94 -1.34 15.46 1.28
N GLU A 95 -1.68 16.16 0.20
CA GLU A 95 -3.03 16.23 -0.32
C GLU A 95 -3.51 14.87 -0.85
N TRP A 96 -2.63 14.11 -1.52
CA TRP A 96 -2.94 12.75 -1.93
C TRP A 96 -3.22 11.86 -0.73
N LEU A 97 -2.37 11.86 0.30
CA LEU A 97 -2.55 11.09 1.52
C LEU A 97 -3.85 11.48 2.24
N ARG A 98 -4.10 12.78 2.41
CA ARG A 98 -5.33 13.31 3.01
C ARG A 98 -6.58 12.82 2.29
N SER A 99 -6.57 12.82 0.95
CA SER A 99 -7.71 12.34 0.15
C SER A 99 -7.99 10.84 0.32
N HIS A 100 -6.98 10.08 0.78
CA HIS A 100 -7.05 8.64 1.06
C HIS A 100 -7.24 8.32 2.56
N GLY A 101 -7.63 9.30 3.37
CA GLY A 101 -7.95 9.10 4.78
C GLY A 101 -6.73 9.00 5.70
N ILE A 102 -5.54 9.38 5.23
CA ILE A 102 -4.29 9.37 6.00
C ILE A 102 -3.93 10.81 6.37
N ALA A 103 -3.76 11.08 7.66
CA ALA A 103 -3.28 12.39 8.12
C ALA A 103 -1.82 12.59 7.68
N ALA A 104 -1.51 13.71 7.06
CA ALA A 104 -0.18 14.01 6.57
C ALA A 104 0.39 15.28 7.19
N PHE A 105 1.68 15.25 7.48
CA PHE A 105 2.40 16.31 8.19
C PHE A 105 3.69 16.62 7.44
N VAL A 106 3.71 17.68 6.64
CA VAL A 106 4.88 18.06 5.85
C VAL A 106 5.90 18.72 6.76
N LEU A 107 7.06 18.09 6.88
CA LEU A 107 8.13 18.52 7.78
C LEU A 107 9.03 19.55 7.09
N ARG A 108 9.15 20.73 7.72
CA ARG A 108 10.19 21.71 7.46
C ARG A 108 11.35 21.43 8.41
N TYR A 109 12.25 20.54 8.00
CA TYR A 109 13.47 20.22 8.74
C TYR A 109 14.60 21.18 8.41
N ARG A 110 15.57 21.38 9.31
CA ARG A 110 16.74 22.23 9.12
C ARG A 110 17.70 21.65 8.07
N ILE A 111 18.35 22.52 7.30
CA ILE A 111 19.17 22.17 6.12
C ILE A 111 20.51 22.89 6.10
N HIS A 112 21.44 22.39 5.26
CA HIS A 112 22.71 23.05 4.95
C HIS A 112 22.50 24.43 4.27
N PRO A 113 23.48 25.32 4.33
CA PRO A 113 24.76 25.20 5.07
C PRO A 113 24.66 25.57 6.54
N LEU A 114 23.48 26.02 7.02
CA LEU A 114 23.31 26.51 8.39
C LEU A 114 23.32 25.36 9.40
N TYR A 115 22.83 24.20 9.02
CA TYR A 115 22.61 23.05 9.88
C TYR A 115 23.20 21.76 9.31
N LYS A 116 23.43 20.77 10.16
CA LYS A 116 23.94 19.45 9.80
C LYS A 116 22.79 18.45 9.66
N ASN A 117 23.05 17.29 9.06
CA ASN A 117 22.06 16.21 8.99
C ASN A 117 21.59 15.76 10.39
N SER A 118 22.45 15.85 11.42
CA SER A 118 22.05 15.56 12.80
C SER A 118 20.96 16.48 13.33
N ASP A 119 20.93 17.74 12.88
CA ASP A 119 19.87 18.68 13.27
C ASP A 119 18.56 18.35 12.58
N ALA A 120 18.62 17.98 11.30
CA ALA A 120 17.46 17.48 10.56
C ALA A 120 16.88 16.19 11.19
N VAL A 121 17.75 15.26 11.63
CA VAL A 121 17.34 14.04 12.34
C VAL A 121 16.66 14.38 13.66
N ALA A 122 17.18 15.34 14.41
CA ALA A 122 16.54 15.81 15.64
C ALA A 122 15.15 16.41 15.38
N ASP A 123 14.99 17.14 14.26
CA ASP A 123 13.71 17.69 13.83
C ASP A 123 12.72 16.59 13.45
N ALA A 124 13.18 15.55 12.76
CA ALA A 124 12.37 14.38 12.39
C ALA A 124 11.94 13.59 13.63
N HIS A 125 12.83 13.35 14.58
CA HIS A 125 12.49 12.72 15.86
C HIS A 125 11.47 13.56 16.64
N ARG A 126 11.66 14.87 16.70
CA ARG A 126 10.73 15.78 17.38
C ARG A 126 9.35 15.77 16.72
N ALA A 127 9.28 15.71 15.38
CA ALA A 127 8.01 15.58 14.68
C ALA A 127 7.27 14.30 15.06
N MET A 128 7.94 13.15 15.12
CA MET A 128 7.33 11.88 15.56
C MET A 128 6.84 11.95 17.01
N GLN A 129 7.62 12.53 17.92
CA GLN A 129 7.25 12.73 19.31
C GLN A 129 6.08 13.71 19.45
N PHE A 130 6.11 14.81 18.70
CA PHE A 130 5.04 15.82 18.68
C PHE A 130 3.71 15.20 18.26
N LEU A 131 3.68 14.42 17.20
CA LEU A 131 2.47 13.75 16.73
C LEU A 131 1.90 12.78 17.78
N ARG A 132 2.74 12.05 18.50
CA ARG A 132 2.30 11.18 19.58
C ARG A 132 1.72 11.95 20.77
N ALA A 133 2.34 13.08 21.13
CA ALA A 133 1.85 13.93 22.22
C ALA A 133 0.50 14.58 21.89
N HIS A 134 0.22 14.84 20.61
CA HIS A 134 -1.00 15.50 20.14
C HIS A 134 -1.94 14.54 19.36
N ALA A 135 -1.79 13.22 19.58
CA ALA A 135 -2.54 12.22 18.82
C ALA A 135 -4.06 12.38 18.93
N ASP A 136 -4.56 12.71 20.11
CA ASP A 136 -5.99 12.94 20.35
C ASP A 136 -6.50 14.20 19.62
N GLU A 137 -5.71 15.25 19.53
CA GLU A 137 -6.02 16.49 18.83
C GLU A 137 -6.19 16.25 17.34
N TYR A 138 -5.26 15.52 16.73
CA TYR A 138 -5.26 15.20 15.29
C TYR A 138 -6.09 13.97 14.92
N LYS A 139 -6.69 13.28 15.91
CA LYS A 139 -7.46 12.04 15.71
C LYS A 139 -6.63 10.97 15.00
N ILE A 140 -5.38 10.80 15.39
CA ILE A 140 -4.45 9.80 14.88
C ILE A 140 -4.12 8.76 15.97
N SER A 141 -3.65 7.58 15.55
CA SER A 141 -3.28 6.49 16.45
C SER A 141 -1.76 6.47 16.66
N THR A 142 -1.31 6.43 17.90
CA THR A 142 0.11 6.50 18.26
C THR A 142 0.95 5.31 17.77
N ASP A 143 0.28 4.21 17.43
CA ASP A 143 0.87 2.96 16.91
C ASP A 143 0.83 2.85 15.37
N ARG A 144 0.36 3.89 14.67
CA ARG A 144 0.23 3.91 13.20
C ARG A 144 0.75 5.22 12.60
N ILE A 145 1.88 5.71 13.11
CA ILE A 145 2.56 6.89 12.62
C ILE A 145 3.82 6.47 11.87
N GLY A 146 3.87 6.76 10.57
CA GLY A 146 5.01 6.49 9.69
C GLY A 146 5.70 7.75 9.20
N MET A 147 6.71 7.53 8.36
CA MET A 147 7.42 8.60 7.66
C MET A 147 7.56 8.23 6.19
N ILE A 148 7.28 9.18 5.31
CA ILE A 148 7.61 9.08 3.89
C ILE A 148 8.70 10.09 3.56
N GLY A 149 9.74 9.64 2.88
CA GLY A 149 10.83 10.49 2.43
C GLY A 149 11.12 10.33 0.95
N PHE A 150 11.61 11.40 0.34
CA PHE A 150 11.98 11.48 -1.06
C PHE A 150 13.43 11.94 -1.18
N SER A 151 14.28 11.25 -1.97
CA SER A 151 15.69 11.66 -2.15
C SER A 151 16.40 11.85 -0.80
N ALA A 152 16.93 13.04 -0.50
CA ALA A 152 17.49 13.41 0.81
C ALA A 152 16.48 13.21 1.96
N GLY A 153 15.18 13.38 1.72
CA GLY A 153 14.14 13.07 2.70
C GLY A 153 14.03 11.58 3.01
N SER A 154 14.33 10.68 2.05
CA SER A 154 14.46 9.24 2.29
C SER A 154 15.66 8.93 3.19
N GLU A 155 16.79 9.58 2.95
CA GLU A 155 17.96 9.46 3.84
C GLU A 155 17.62 9.94 5.26
N LEU A 156 16.91 11.07 5.36
CA LEU A 156 16.44 11.59 6.66
C LEU A 156 15.53 10.57 7.36
N ALA A 157 14.59 9.96 6.65
CA ALA A 157 13.71 8.94 7.21
C ALA A 157 14.48 7.71 7.71
N CYS A 158 15.48 7.24 6.96
CA CYS A 158 16.38 6.16 7.36
C CYS A 158 17.17 6.53 8.63
N LEU A 159 17.81 7.69 8.64
CA LEU A 159 18.59 8.17 9.78
C LEU A 159 17.72 8.31 11.03
N ALA A 160 16.51 8.87 10.88
CA ALA A 160 15.56 9.00 11.97
C ALA A 160 15.10 7.63 12.49
N ALA A 161 14.78 6.67 11.59
CA ALA A 161 14.36 5.34 12.00
C ALA A 161 15.47 4.59 12.75
N PHE A 162 16.69 4.59 12.23
CA PHE A 162 17.80 3.79 12.79
C PHE A 162 18.34 4.35 14.10
N SER A 163 18.21 5.65 14.35
CA SER A 163 18.58 6.33 15.59
C SER A 163 17.41 6.62 16.53
N ALA A 164 16.21 6.13 16.21
CA ALA A 164 15.03 6.33 17.03
C ALA A 164 15.18 5.75 18.43
N ALA A 165 14.60 6.43 19.40
CA ALA A 165 14.65 6.05 20.81
C ALA A 165 13.27 6.12 21.46
N ASP A 166 13.14 5.46 22.59
CA ASP A 166 12.00 5.62 23.49
C ASP A 166 12.03 7.02 24.10
N GLY A 167 10.84 7.52 24.46
CA GLY A 167 10.74 8.81 25.15
C GLY A 167 11.38 8.79 26.53
N LYS A 168 11.51 9.98 27.11
CA LYS A 168 12.00 10.18 28.50
C LYS A 168 10.79 10.40 29.41
N PRO A 169 10.28 9.38 30.12
CA PRO A 169 9.01 9.48 30.88
C PRO A 169 8.95 10.65 31.87
N ASP A 170 10.09 10.99 32.44
CA ASP A 170 10.22 12.06 33.48
C ASP A 170 10.57 13.44 32.91
N ALA A 171 10.61 13.60 31.57
CA ALA A 171 10.89 14.90 30.97
C ALA A 171 9.81 15.92 31.32
N THR A 172 10.18 17.17 31.50
CA THR A 172 9.24 18.28 31.75
C THR A 172 8.34 18.51 30.53
N ASP A 173 8.94 18.48 29.33
CA ASP A 173 8.22 18.59 28.07
C ASP A 173 7.48 17.27 27.76
N ILE A 174 6.15 17.36 27.60
CA ILE A 174 5.30 16.20 27.27
C ILE A 174 5.67 15.54 25.93
N ILE A 175 6.26 16.31 25.01
CA ILE A 175 6.69 15.80 23.71
C ILE A 175 7.94 14.93 23.90
N ASP A 176 8.88 15.30 24.72
CA ASP A 176 10.08 14.49 25.00
C ASP A 176 9.76 13.19 25.75
N ARG A 177 8.58 13.07 26.36
CA ARG A 177 8.10 11.83 26.97
C ARG A 177 7.73 10.78 25.93
N GLN A 178 7.50 11.18 24.66
CA GLN A 178 7.05 10.31 23.60
C GLN A 178 8.22 9.63 22.86
N SER A 179 7.97 8.44 22.35
CA SER A 179 8.93 7.73 21.49
C SER A 179 9.06 8.40 20.13
N SER A 180 10.29 8.44 19.61
CA SER A 180 10.58 8.87 18.22
C SER A 180 10.51 7.73 17.20
N ARG A 181 10.20 6.49 17.60
CA ARG A 181 10.16 5.32 16.70
C ARG A 181 9.10 5.46 15.63
N LEU A 182 9.44 5.03 14.41
CA LEU A 182 8.50 4.94 13.30
C LEU A 182 7.76 3.60 13.36
N ASN A 183 6.46 3.59 13.07
CA ASN A 183 5.70 2.34 12.95
C ASN A 183 5.85 1.72 11.56
N PHE A 184 6.10 2.54 10.52
CA PHE A 184 6.41 2.13 9.17
C PHE A 184 7.16 3.23 8.43
N MET A 185 7.76 2.88 7.29
CA MET A 185 8.55 3.79 6.48
C MET A 185 8.22 3.63 5.00
N VAL A 186 8.22 4.73 4.25
CA VAL A 186 8.08 4.76 2.79
C VAL A 186 9.25 5.55 2.22
N LEU A 187 9.98 4.95 1.30
CA LEU A 187 11.20 5.54 0.73
C LEU A 187 11.10 5.66 -0.78
N GLY A 188 11.14 6.90 -1.26
CA GLY A 188 11.18 7.23 -2.69
C GLY A 188 12.59 7.61 -3.13
N TYR A 189 13.17 6.91 -4.09
CA TYR A 189 14.44 7.20 -4.80
C TYR A 189 15.52 7.85 -3.91
N GLY A 190 15.74 7.32 -2.71
CA GLY A 190 16.80 7.75 -1.81
C GLY A 190 17.94 6.76 -1.72
N SER A 191 19.04 7.16 -1.11
CA SER A 191 20.10 6.24 -0.71
C SER A 191 19.95 5.87 0.76
N SER A 192 20.44 4.68 1.13
CA SER A 192 20.48 4.26 2.52
C SER A 192 21.64 4.94 3.25
N GLN A 193 21.33 5.53 4.41
CA GLN A 193 22.33 5.96 5.39
C GLN A 193 22.06 5.22 6.70
N GLY A 194 23.06 4.49 7.19
CA GLY A 194 22.97 3.76 8.45
C GLY A 194 22.81 2.25 8.31
N GLN A 195 22.63 1.57 9.42
CA GLN A 195 22.58 0.10 9.47
C GLN A 195 21.21 -0.38 9.91
N VAL A 196 20.70 -1.35 9.15
CA VAL A 196 19.49 -2.08 9.52
C VAL A 196 19.69 -2.81 10.85
N ASN A 197 18.76 -2.61 11.77
CA ASN A 197 18.70 -3.40 12.99
C ASN A 197 17.24 -3.74 13.31
N ARG A 198 17.02 -4.93 13.89
CA ARG A 198 15.68 -5.46 14.17
C ARG A 198 14.88 -4.66 15.20
N THR A 199 15.54 -3.86 15.99
CA THR A 199 14.89 -3.10 17.08
C THR A 199 14.24 -1.82 16.56
N ASN A 200 14.90 -1.14 15.62
CA ASN A 200 14.52 0.21 15.19
C ASN A 200 14.04 0.29 13.76
N THR A 201 14.41 -0.68 12.90
CA THR A 201 13.99 -0.65 11.49
C THR A 201 12.54 -1.10 11.36
N PRO A 202 11.62 -0.22 10.96
CA PRO A 202 10.22 -0.57 10.80
C PRO A 202 9.95 -1.27 9.45
N PRO A 203 8.78 -1.91 9.26
CA PRO A 203 8.31 -2.33 7.94
C PRO A 203 8.41 -1.19 6.94
N THR A 204 8.89 -1.48 5.71
CA THR A 204 9.21 -0.44 4.73
C THR A 204 8.72 -0.76 3.32
N PHE A 205 8.15 0.25 2.68
CA PHE A 205 7.83 0.25 1.25
C PHE A 205 8.84 1.12 0.50
N PHE A 206 9.37 0.60 -0.63
CA PHE A 206 10.36 1.28 -1.46
C PHE A 206 9.84 1.47 -2.88
N PHE A 207 10.18 2.61 -3.49
CA PHE A 207 10.03 2.78 -4.93
C PHE A 207 11.16 3.64 -5.51
N CYS A 208 11.61 3.27 -6.70
CA CYS A 208 12.59 4.02 -7.48
C CYS A 208 12.46 3.66 -8.96
N THR A 209 13.29 4.27 -9.80
CA THR A 209 13.40 3.96 -11.21
C THR A 209 14.76 3.34 -11.55
N ALA A 210 14.81 2.48 -12.54
CA ALA A 210 16.05 1.85 -12.98
C ALA A 210 17.02 2.83 -13.67
N GLU A 211 16.51 3.97 -14.16
CA GLU A 211 17.33 5.02 -14.76
C GLU A 211 18.08 5.82 -13.68
N ASP A 212 17.54 5.95 -12.49
CA ASP A 212 18.20 6.56 -11.32
C ASP A 212 19.11 5.53 -10.61
N ARG A 213 20.14 5.07 -11.34
CA ARG A 213 20.94 3.89 -10.99
C ARG A 213 21.58 3.93 -9.61
N GLY A 214 22.09 5.09 -9.20
CA GLY A 214 22.78 5.23 -7.92
C GLY A 214 21.83 5.01 -6.75
N HIS A 215 20.67 5.64 -6.79
CA HIS A 215 19.64 5.50 -5.75
C HIS A 215 18.97 4.12 -5.81
N ALA A 216 18.68 3.60 -7.01
CA ALA A 216 18.15 2.25 -7.17
C ALA A 216 19.05 1.18 -6.54
N THR A 217 20.38 1.26 -6.75
CA THR A 217 21.33 0.35 -6.11
C THR A 217 21.28 0.46 -4.59
N GLY A 218 21.31 1.67 -4.04
CA GLY A 218 21.23 1.87 -2.59
C GLY A 218 19.93 1.35 -1.96
N MET A 219 18.80 1.47 -2.68
CA MET A 219 17.52 0.91 -2.24
C MET A 219 17.48 -0.61 -2.28
N ILE A 220 18.06 -1.23 -3.32
CA ILE A 220 18.19 -2.69 -3.41
C ILE A 220 19.06 -3.22 -2.26
N ASP A 221 20.16 -2.56 -1.97
CA ASP A 221 21.06 -2.95 -0.86
C ASP A 221 20.34 -2.87 0.48
N LEU A 222 19.59 -1.80 0.73
CA LEU A 222 18.81 -1.65 1.95
C LEU A 222 17.68 -2.69 2.05
N PHE A 223 16.94 -2.91 0.96
CA PHE A 223 15.92 -3.95 0.89
C PHE A 223 16.51 -5.33 1.20
N THR A 224 17.66 -5.66 0.61
CA THR A 224 18.36 -6.93 0.85
C THR A 224 18.76 -7.08 2.32
N ALA A 225 19.31 -6.03 2.92
CA ALA A 225 19.65 -6.04 4.35
C ALA A 225 18.42 -6.23 5.26
N MET A 226 17.27 -5.64 4.89
CA MET A 226 16.01 -5.87 5.61
C MET A 226 15.49 -7.29 5.43
N TYR A 227 15.55 -7.83 4.21
CA TYR A 227 15.16 -9.21 3.91
C TYR A 227 15.98 -10.21 4.74
N ASP A 228 17.30 -10.05 4.78
CA ASP A 228 18.20 -10.90 5.58
C ASP A 228 17.94 -10.77 7.09
N ALA A 229 17.49 -9.60 7.52
CA ALA A 229 17.09 -9.36 8.90
C ALA A 229 15.66 -9.86 9.22
N ASN A 230 14.90 -10.43 8.26
CA ASN A 230 13.48 -10.79 8.36
C ASN A 230 12.60 -9.60 8.81
N ILE A 231 12.87 -8.40 8.29
CA ILE A 231 12.03 -7.22 8.47
C ILE A 231 11.12 -7.11 7.24
N PRO A 232 9.80 -6.96 7.41
CA PRO A 232 8.87 -6.84 6.28
C PRO A 232 9.24 -5.67 5.37
N ALA A 233 9.40 -5.95 4.08
CA ALA A 233 9.75 -4.95 3.08
C ALA A 233 9.13 -5.29 1.72
N GLU A 234 8.75 -4.25 0.95
CA GLU A 234 8.26 -4.35 -0.41
C GLU A 234 8.97 -3.31 -1.27
N ILE A 235 9.49 -3.72 -2.45
CA ILE A 235 10.23 -2.83 -3.35
C ILE A 235 9.66 -2.87 -4.76
N HIS A 236 9.50 -1.70 -5.37
CA HIS A 236 9.11 -1.51 -6.76
C HIS A 236 10.16 -0.70 -7.51
N ILE A 237 10.72 -1.27 -8.57
CA ILE A 237 11.68 -0.62 -9.44
C ILE A 237 11.03 -0.47 -10.82
N PHE A 238 10.69 0.76 -11.15
CA PHE A 238 10.06 1.09 -12.43
C PHE A 238 11.13 1.24 -13.52
N PRO A 239 10.84 0.85 -14.78
CA PRO A 239 11.85 0.83 -15.83
C PRO A 239 12.40 2.22 -16.18
N ASN A 240 11.53 3.23 -16.22
CA ASN A 240 11.85 4.58 -16.69
C ASN A 240 11.49 5.63 -15.64
N GLY A 241 12.14 6.77 -15.72
CA GLY A 241 11.91 7.97 -14.90
C GLY A 241 13.22 8.51 -14.33
N GLU A 242 13.37 9.82 -14.39
CA GLU A 242 14.49 10.53 -13.79
C GLU A 242 14.34 10.61 -12.26
N HIS A 243 15.37 11.14 -11.60
CA HIS A 243 15.30 11.43 -10.16
C HIS A 243 14.28 12.53 -9.85
N GLY A 244 13.55 12.44 -8.71
CA GLY A 244 12.64 13.51 -8.29
C GLY A 244 11.25 13.46 -8.92
N VAL A 245 10.67 12.27 -9.09
CA VAL A 245 9.39 12.07 -9.82
C VAL A 245 8.12 12.48 -9.07
N GLY A 246 8.18 12.73 -7.76
CA GLY A 246 6.97 13.03 -6.96
C GLY A 246 5.88 11.97 -7.13
N LEU A 247 4.61 12.37 -7.34
CA LEU A 247 3.51 11.43 -7.63
C LEU A 247 3.59 10.80 -9.03
N ALA A 248 4.49 11.26 -9.91
CA ALA A 248 4.58 10.84 -11.31
C ALA A 248 3.25 10.96 -12.07
N ASN A 249 2.48 12.03 -11.81
CA ASN A 249 1.19 12.28 -12.43
C ASN A 249 1.29 12.29 -13.96
N GLY A 250 0.43 11.50 -14.61
CA GLY A 250 0.39 11.38 -16.07
C GLY A 250 1.26 10.25 -16.64
N ASP A 251 2.13 9.64 -15.85
CA ASP A 251 2.82 8.40 -16.23
C ASP A 251 1.97 7.19 -15.85
N ALA A 252 1.60 6.38 -16.86
CA ALA A 252 0.68 5.26 -16.68
C ALA A 252 1.30 4.09 -15.87
N VAL A 253 2.62 3.99 -15.82
CA VAL A 253 3.35 2.91 -15.15
C VAL A 253 3.90 3.41 -13.81
N LEU A 254 4.75 4.44 -13.85
CA LEU A 254 5.36 4.99 -12.64
C LEU A 254 4.32 5.62 -11.70
N GLY A 255 3.28 6.28 -12.24
CA GLY A 255 2.18 6.87 -11.46
C GLY A 255 1.32 5.85 -10.71
N MET A 256 1.60 4.54 -10.82
CA MET A 256 0.96 3.51 -9.99
C MET A 256 1.55 3.42 -8.58
N TRP A 257 2.76 3.95 -8.33
CA TRP A 257 3.43 3.76 -7.05
C TRP A 257 2.62 4.23 -5.82
N PRO A 258 1.85 5.34 -5.86
CA PRO A 258 1.08 5.76 -4.70
C PRO A 258 -0.02 4.75 -4.34
N GLN A 259 -0.67 4.17 -5.36
CA GLN A 259 -1.68 3.13 -5.14
C GLN A 259 -1.07 1.81 -4.64
N LEU A 260 0.12 1.44 -5.10
CA LEU A 260 0.86 0.28 -4.60
C LEU A 260 1.23 0.48 -3.12
N MET A 261 1.78 1.65 -2.77
CA MET A 261 2.04 2.03 -1.39
C MET A 261 0.78 1.96 -0.52
N TYR A 262 -0.34 2.52 -0.98
CA TYR A 262 -1.60 2.48 -0.25
C TYR A 262 -2.08 1.06 0.00
N ASN A 263 -1.98 0.18 -1.01
CA ASN A 263 -2.34 -1.22 -0.88
C ASN A 263 -1.42 -1.94 0.13
N TRP A 264 -0.13 -1.62 0.12
CA TRP A 264 0.83 -2.13 1.11
C TRP A 264 0.48 -1.66 2.53
N ILE A 265 0.19 -0.35 2.74
CA ILE A 265 -0.25 0.20 4.04
C ILE A 265 -1.50 -0.53 4.54
N ARG A 266 -2.48 -0.80 3.65
CA ARG A 266 -3.67 -1.61 3.96
C ARG A 266 -3.30 -3.04 4.35
N ALA A 267 -2.42 -3.68 3.59
CA ALA A 267 -1.96 -5.04 3.86
C ALA A 267 -1.22 -5.15 5.20
N GLN A 268 -0.49 -4.12 5.61
CA GLN A 268 0.15 -4.02 6.94
C GLN A 268 -0.84 -3.71 8.08
N ASN A 269 -2.14 -3.56 7.81
CA ASN A 269 -3.18 -3.21 8.79
C ASN A 269 -2.97 -1.84 9.46
N LEU A 270 -2.36 -0.90 8.75
CA LEU A 270 -2.05 0.43 9.28
C LEU A 270 -3.21 1.43 9.15
N LEU A 271 -4.26 1.11 8.36
CA LEU A 271 -5.43 1.97 8.18
C LEU A 271 -6.60 1.65 9.15
N THR A 272 -6.45 0.68 10.02
CA THR A 272 -7.49 0.31 10.99
C THR A 272 -6.89 -0.29 12.25
N ALA A 273 -7.57 -0.11 13.38
CA ALA A 273 -7.24 -0.78 14.63
C ALA A 273 -7.85 -2.20 14.72
N SER A 274 -8.70 -2.59 13.78
CA SER A 274 -9.37 -3.89 13.82
C SER A 274 -8.36 -5.02 13.61
N PRO A 275 -8.26 -5.99 14.52
CA PRO A 275 -7.36 -7.12 14.37
C PRO A 275 -7.81 -8.01 13.22
N ARG A 276 -6.86 -8.64 12.55
CA ARG A 276 -7.16 -9.63 11.51
C ARG A 276 -7.62 -10.94 12.12
N VAL A 277 -8.52 -11.62 11.40
CA VAL A 277 -9.07 -12.91 11.80
C VAL A 277 -8.27 -14.02 11.13
N ASN A 278 -7.76 -14.96 11.93
CA ASN A 278 -7.06 -16.14 11.42
C ASN A 278 -8.08 -17.21 11.01
N LEU A 279 -8.63 -17.05 9.80
CA LEU A 279 -9.71 -17.86 9.26
C LEU A 279 -9.18 -19.05 8.46
N SER A 280 -9.84 -20.18 8.57
CA SER A 280 -9.63 -21.37 7.75
C SER A 280 -10.96 -22.00 7.38
N GLY A 281 -10.96 -23.03 6.52
CA GLY A 281 -12.17 -23.75 6.19
C GLY A 281 -12.02 -24.65 4.97
N HIS A 282 -13.12 -25.27 4.56
CA HIS A 282 -13.19 -26.18 3.44
C HIS A 282 -14.03 -25.59 2.31
N VAL A 283 -13.67 -25.92 1.08
CA VAL A 283 -14.46 -25.56 -0.11
C VAL A 283 -14.90 -26.82 -0.85
N LYS A 284 -16.19 -26.95 -1.10
CA LYS A 284 -16.76 -28.02 -1.94
C LYS A 284 -17.30 -27.49 -3.24
N LEU A 285 -17.14 -28.26 -4.31
CA LEU A 285 -17.75 -28.06 -5.61
C LEU A 285 -18.61 -29.28 -5.93
N ASP A 286 -19.92 -29.05 -6.12
CA ASP A 286 -20.91 -30.13 -6.39
C ASP A 286 -20.83 -31.28 -5.36
N GLY A 287 -20.66 -30.95 -4.08
CA GLY A 287 -20.57 -31.90 -2.96
C GLY A 287 -19.20 -32.57 -2.78
N GLN A 288 -18.24 -32.36 -3.68
CA GLN A 288 -16.89 -32.90 -3.60
C GLN A 288 -15.88 -31.83 -3.19
N PRO A 289 -14.80 -32.20 -2.46
CA PRO A 289 -13.74 -31.28 -2.14
C PRO A 289 -13.16 -30.61 -3.41
N LEU A 290 -12.99 -29.27 -3.39
CA LEU A 290 -12.38 -28.51 -4.48
C LEU A 290 -10.86 -28.81 -4.52
N PRO A 291 -10.34 -29.45 -5.60
CA PRO A 291 -8.96 -29.97 -5.55
C PRO A 291 -7.88 -28.87 -5.57
N HIS A 292 -8.08 -27.80 -6.32
CA HIS A 292 -7.15 -26.69 -6.45
C HIS A 292 -7.90 -25.39 -6.74
N GLY A 293 -7.42 -24.29 -6.21
CA GLY A 293 -8.00 -22.98 -6.47
C GLY A 293 -7.62 -21.92 -5.48
N SER A 294 -8.44 -20.92 -5.38
CA SER A 294 -8.30 -19.86 -4.39
C SER A 294 -9.66 -19.36 -3.92
N ILE A 295 -9.69 -18.84 -2.71
CA ILE A 295 -10.84 -18.13 -2.16
C ILE A 295 -10.42 -16.72 -1.84
N THR A 296 -11.16 -15.73 -2.35
CA THR A 296 -10.91 -14.31 -2.15
C THR A 296 -12.08 -13.66 -1.42
N PHE A 297 -11.80 -12.98 -0.33
CA PHE A 297 -12.74 -12.18 0.43
C PHE A 297 -12.59 -10.72 0.02
N ILE A 298 -13.61 -10.13 -0.61
CA ILE A 298 -13.65 -8.77 -1.11
C ILE A 298 -14.55 -7.94 -0.18
N PRO A 299 -14.00 -6.94 0.55
CA PRO A 299 -14.78 -6.19 1.51
C PRO A 299 -15.89 -5.37 0.84
N LEU A 300 -17.08 -5.31 1.47
CA LEU A 300 -18.24 -4.60 0.98
C LEU A 300 -18.53 -3.31 1.74
N ASP A 301 -18.24 -3.28 3.03
CA ASP A 301 -18.63 -2.20 3.95
C ASP A 301 -17.44 -1.46 4.58
N ASN A 302 -16.21 -1.92 4.33
CA ASN A 302 -15.02 -1.31 4.89
C ASN A 302 -14.01 -0.96 3.77
N PRO A 303 -13.92 0.29 3.34
CA PRO A 303 -13.05 0.71 2.22
C PRO A 303 -11.55 0.57 2.54
N VAL A 304 -11.17 0.54 3.83
CA VAL A 304 -9.77 0.38 4.24
C VAL A 304 -9.37 -1.09 4.41
N ALA A 305 -10.32 -2.02 4.41
CA ALA A 305 -10.00 -3.44 4.40
C ALA A 305 -9.48 -3.86 3.02
N PRO A 306 -8.31 -4.53 2.92
CA PRO A 306 -7.86 -5.08 1.65
C PRO A 306 -8.70 -6.31 1.27
N PRO A 307 -8.87 -6.61 -0.03
CA PRO A 307 -9.19 -7.95 -0.45
C PRO A 307 -8.10 -8.90 0.02
N VAL A 308 -8.49 -10.09 0.49
CA VAL A 308 -7.54 -11.11 0.95
C VAL A 308 -7.83 -12.44 0.28
N THR A 309 -6.79 -13.14 -0.15
CA THR A 309 -6.90 -14.41 -0.87
C THR A 309 -6.16 -15.50 -0.11
N ALA A 310 -6.80 -16.65 0.05
CA ALA A 310 -6.15 -17.87 0.48
C ALA A 310 -6.16 -18.89 -0.66
N TYR A 311 -5.09 -19.68 -0.77
CA TYR A 311 -5.00 -20.73 -1.78
C TYR A 311 -5.53 -22.04 -1.22
N ILE A 312 -6.27 -22.76 -2.06
CA ILE A 312 -6.77 -24.10 -1.80
C ILE A 312 -5.75 -25.06 -2.43
N MET A 313 -4.97 -25.73 -1.61
CA MET A 313 -3.95 -26.65 -2.07
C MET A 313 -4.22 -28.04 -1.48
N ASN A 314 -4.36 -29.03 -2.34
CA ASN A 314 -4.35 -30.40 -1.94
C ASN A 314 -2.90 -30.91 -1.83
N SER A 315 -2.40 -30.99 -0.59
CA SER A 315 -1.29 -31.87 -0.29
C SER A 315 -1.88 -33.20 0.19
N ASP A 316 -1.51 -34.30 -0.37
CA ASP A 316 -1.72 -35.70 0.06
C ASP A 316 -3.08 -36.14 0.69
N THR A 317 -3.94 -35.23 1.11
CA THR A 317 -5.32 -35.48 1.60
C THR A 317 -6.31 -34.59 0.85
N PRO A 318 -7.39 -35.13 0.26
CA PRO A 318 -8.35 -34.35 -0.52
C PRO A 318 -9.35 -33.62 0.40
N THR A 319 -8.88 -32.65 1.16
CA THR A 319 -9.72 -31.91 2.12
C THR A 319 -10.18 -30.55 1.62
N ALA A 320 -9.60 -30.04 0.51
CA ALA A 320 -9.94 -28.75 -0.07
C ALA A 320 -9.84 -27.58 0.92
N ASP A 321 -8.84 -27.62 1.77
CA ASP A 321 -8.66 -26.67 2.84
C ASP A 321 -8.03 -25.37 2.36
N TYR A 322 -8.55 -24.26 2.84
CA TYR A 322 -7.86 -22.98 2.79
C TYR A 322 -7.51 -22.50 4.19
N LYS A 323 -6.44 -21.76 4.31
CA LYS A 323 -6.01 -21.18 5.59
C LYS A 323 -5.25 -19.89 5.35
N PHE A 324 -5.62 -18.86 6.09
CA PHE A 324 -4.80 -17.67 6.25
C PHE A 324 -3.76 -17.96 7.33
N GLY A 325 -2.53 -18.27 6.92
CA GLY A 325 -1.45 -18.67 7.83
C GLY A 325 -0.33 -17.63 7.87
N ARG A 326 0.49 -17.58 6.82
CA ARG A 326 1.52 -16.54 6.66
C ARG A 326 0.92 -15.23 6.14
N ASP A 327 -0.10 -15.32 5.27
CA ASP A 327 -0.81 -14.16 4.78
C ASP A 327 -1.82 -13.71 5.84
N PRO A 328 -1.91 -12.41 6.07
CA PRO A 328 -2.87 -11.90 7.04
C PRO A 328 -4.31 -12.13 6.53
N GLY A 329 -5.15 -12.72 7.37
CA GLY A 329 -6.55 -12.96 7.08
C GLY A 329 -7.39 -11.69 6.99
N PRO A 330 -8.70 -11.79 6.73
CA PRO A 330 -9.60 -10.65 6.66
C PRO A 330 -9.74 -9.95 8.02
N ILE A 331 -10.10 -8.68 8.01
CA ILE A 331 -10.56 -7.98 9.21
C ILE A 331 -12.08 -8.20 9.38
N PRO A 332 -12.66 -8.04 10.58
CA PRO A 332 -14.11 -8.15 10.76
C PRO A 332 -14.89 -7.20 9.83
N GLY A 333 -15.99 -7.69 9.23
CA GLY A 333 -16.82 -6.94 8.29
C GLY A 333 -17.58 -7.83 7.32
N LYS A 334 -18.29 -7.21 6.37
CA LYS A 334 -19.03 -7.91 5.32
C LYS A 334 -18.18 -8.06 4.06
N TYR A 335 -18.24 -9.24 3.48
CA TYR A 335 -17.45 -9.61 2.31
C TYR A 335 -18.29 -10.27 1.24
N ARG A 336 -17.98 -9.96 -0.02
CA ARG A 336 -18.29 -10.81 -1.14
C ARG A 336 -17.18 -11.86 -1.27
N VAL A 337 -17.56 -13.10 -1.50
CA VAL A 337 -16.60 -14.21 -1.64
C VAL A 337 -16.54 -14.64 -3.09
N GLU A 338 -15.32 -14.75 -3.61
CA GLU A 338 -15.04 -15.31 -4.93
C GLU A 338 -14.21 -16.57 -4.76
N ILE A 339 -14.69 -17.68 -5.32
CA ILE A 339 -13.99 -18.96 -5.34
C ILE A 339 -13.57 -19.24 -6.76
N ARG A 340 -12.27 -19.38 -6.98
CA ARG A 340 -11.67 -19.72 -8.25
C ARG A 340 -11.20 -21.17 -8.22
N HIS A 341 -11.63 -21.94 -9.21
CA HIS A 341 -11.15 -23.27 -9.48
C HIS A 341 -10.36 -23.27 -10.79
N ASP A 342 -9.09 -23.64 -10.71
CA ASP A 342 -8.24 -23.87 -11.86
C ASP A 342 -8.24 -25.38 -12.14
N ALA A 343 -9.04 -25.82 -13.12
CA ALA A 343 -9.05 -27.21 -13.57
C ALA A 343 -7.75 -27.48 -14.32
N MET A 344 -6.73 -27.89 -13.58
CA MET A 344 -5.49 -28.38 -14.17
C MET A 344 -5.68 -29.84 -14.58
N VAL A 345 -5.60 -30.12 -15.88
CA VAL A 345 -5.41 -31.50 -16.34
C VAL A 345 -3.95 -31.87 -16.14
N TRP A 346 -3.65 -32.47 -15.01
CA TRP A 346 -2.42 -33.23 -14.89
C TRP A 346 -2.54 -34.44 -15.81
N MET A 347 -1.73 -34.47 -16.86
CA MET A 347 -1.63 -35.68 -17.67
C MET A 347 -1.34 -36.87 -16.75
N SER A 348 -2.29 -37.78 -16.73
CA SER A 348 -2.39 -38.94 -15.88
C SER A 348 -1.06 -39.68 -15.67
N ASN A 349 -0.84 -40.14 -14.46
CA ASN A 349 0.05 -41.21 -14.04
C ASN A 349 1.47 -40.85 -13.57
N ASN A 350 1.86 -39.59 -13.41
CA ASN A 350 3.14 -39.35 -12.71
C ASN A 350 2.96 -38.57 -11.43
N ARG A 351 3.29 -39.24 -10.33
CA ARG A 351 3.61 -38.64 -9.04
C ARG A 351 4.56 -37.48 -9.31
N ASP A 352 4.32 -36.33 -8.71
CA ASP A 352 5.10 -35.09 -8.85
C ASP A 352 6.61 -35.38 -9.00
N PRO A 353 7.19 -35.25 -10.20
CA PRO A 353 8.60 -35.58 -10.42
C PRO A 353 9.54 -34.58 -9.70
N PHE A 354 9.01 -33.42 -9.26
CA PHE A 354 9.81 -32.41 -8.58
C PHE A 354 10.17 -32.78 -7.13
N ASN A 355 9.41 -33.69 -6.52
CA ASN A 355 9.62 -33.96 -5.10
C ASN A 355 10.66 -35.05 -4.79
N ARG A 356 11.16 -35.81 -5.79
CA ARG A 356 12.06 -36.95 -5.56
C ARG A 356 13.26 -37.08 -6.50
N ALA A 357 13.34 -36.28 -7.55
CA ALA A 357 14.44 -36.35 -8.51
C ALA A 357 15.60 -35.45 -8.15
N ALA A 358 16.83 -35.90 -8.40
CA ALA A 358 18.02 -35.07 -8.30
C ALA A 358 17.95 -33.90 -9.31
N PRO A 359 18.64 -32.75 -9.08
CA PRO A 359 18.55 -31.58 -9.96
C PRO A 359 18.82 -31.85 -11.44
N ALA A 360 19.74 -32.77 -11.76
CA ALA A 360 20.05 -33.17 -13.15
C ALA A 360 18.89 -33.92 -13.82
N ASP A 361 18.22 -34.78 -13.05
CA ASP A 361 17.07 -35.55 -13.54
C ASP A 361 15.84 -34.69 -13.78
N ARG A 362 15.67 -33.64 -12.96
CA ARG A 362 14.62 -32.63 -13.16
C ARG A 362 14.77 -31.90 -14.50
N ILE A 363 15.97 -31.51 -14.87
CA ILE A 363 16.25 -30.82 -16.14
C ILE A 363 16.03 -31.77 -17.32
N ALA A 364 16.45 -33.02 -17.23
CA ALA A 364 16.23 -34.03 -18.26
C ALA A 364 14.73 -34.32 -18.45
N HIS A 365 13.97 -34.32 -17.35
CA HIS A 365 12.53 -34.58 -17.38
C HIS A 365 11.76 -33.43 -18.03
N ILE A 366 12.13 -32.17 -17.75
CA ILE A 366 11.56 -30.99 -18.40
C ILE A 366 11.80 -30.98 -19.92
N ARG A 367 12.87 -31.59 -20.39
CA ARG A 367 13.25 -31.67 -21.81
C ARG A 367 12.73 -32.91 -22.54
N SER A 368 12.06 -33.83 -21.86
CA SER A 368 11.55 -35.05 -22.48
C SER A 368 10.32 -34.76 -23.35
N PRO A 369 10.18 -35.36 -24.55
CA PRO A 369 9.07 -35.09 -25.49
C PRO A 369 7.67 -35.51 -25.02
N GLY A 370 7.48 -35.95 -23.80
CA GLY A 370 6.19 -36.30 -23.20
C GLY A 370 5.77 -35.37 -22.05
N TRP A 371 6.56 -34.36 -21.77
CA TRP A 371 6.27 -33.40 -20.71
C TRP A 371 5.52 -32.23 -21.28
N GLY A 372 4.21 -32.33 -21.41
CA GLY A 372 3.34 -31.20 -21.64
C GLY A 372 3.30 -30.34 -20.38
N ALA A 373 3.50 -29.02 -20.52
CA ALA A 373 3.12 -28.10 -19.45
C ALA A 373 1.68 -28.39 -19.04
N PRO A 374 1.32 -28.35 -17.74
CA PRO A 374 -0.08 -28.49 -17.34
C PRO A 374 -0.90 -27.44 -18.10
N THR A 375 -1.82 -27.90 -18.95
CA THR A 375 -2.75 -27.01 -19.63
C THR A 375 -3.88 -26.71 -18.66
N ILE A 376 -4.11 -25.44 -18.38
CA ILE A 376 -5.33 -25.00 -17.70
C ILE A 376 -6.46 -25.27 -18.71
N ASP A 377 -7.22 -26.33 -18.51
CA ASP A 377 -8.31 -26.70 -19.40
C ASP A 377 -9.47 -25.73 -19.27
N LYS A 378 -9.79 -25.33 -18.03
CA LYS A 378 -10.83 -24.34 -17.72
C LYS A 378 -10.53 -23.63 -16.40
N VAL A 379 -10.89 -22.35 -16.37
CA VAL A 379 -10.95 -21.55 -15.15
C VAL A 379 -12.42 -21.30 -14.81
N TYR A 380 -12.83 -21.70 -13.63
CA TYR A 380 -14.16 -21.42 -13.12
C TYR A 380 -14.06 -20.36 -12.02
N LEU A 381 -14.93 -19.34 -12.11
CA LEU A 381 -15.07 -18.32 -11.07
C LEU A 381 -16.49 -18.40 -10.51
N PHE A 382 -16.59 -18.74 -9.24
CA PHE A 382 -17.86 -18.81 -8.52
C PHE A 382 -18.00 -17.54 -7.64
N THR A 383 -18.96 -16.70 -8.00
CA THR A 383 -19.34 -15.51 -7.20
C THR A 383 -20.67 -15.74 -6.50
N LYS A 384 -21.30 -16.89 -6.71
CA LYS A 384 -22.58 -17.34 -6.13
C LYS A 384 -22.43 -18.76 -5.63
N ALA A 385 -23.22 -19.13 -4.65
CA ALA A 385 -23.25 -20.51 -4.15
C ALA A 385 -23.83 -21.46 -5.21
N HIS A 386 -24.87 -20.99 -5.92
CA HIS A 386 -25.49 -21.70 -7.05
C HIS A 386 -25.66 -20.74 -8.23
N PRO A 387 -25.49 -21.18 -9.50
CA PRO A 387 -25.61 -20.30 -10.67
C PRO A 387 -26.97 -19.59 -10.78
N SER A 388 -28.04 -20.20 -10.28
CA SER A 388 -29.39 -19.64 -10.29
C SER A 388 -29.66 -18.64 -9.17
N ASP A 389 -28.72 -18.44 -8.20
CA ASP A 389 -28.92 -17.51 -7.10
C ASP A 389 -29.02 -16.08 -7.64
N ALA A 390 -29.92 -15.27 -7.05
CA ALA A 390 -30.08 -13.88 -7.44
C ALA A 390 -28.89 -13.03 -6.98
N ASN A 391 -28.33 -13.35 -5.81
CA ASN A 391 -27.29 -12.55 -5.15
C ASN A 391 -25.94 -13.24 -5.17
N ASP A 392 -24.88 -12.44 -5.09
CA ASP A 392 -23.52 -12.92 -4.89
C ASP A 392 -23.35 -13.61 -3.52
N LEU A 393 -22.36 -14.51 -3.44
CA LEU A 393 -21.96 -15.17 -2.20
C LEU A 393 -21.37 -14.13 -1.25
N THR A 394 -22.09 -13.85 -0.15
CA THR A 394 -21.66 -12.87 0.84
C THR A 394 -21.60 -13.49 2.23
N VAL A 395 -20.67 -13.01 3.03
CA VAL A 395 -20.47 -13.44 4.43
C VAL A 395 -20.18 -12.24 5.31
N GLU A 396 -20.46 -12.39 6.60
CA GLU A 396 -20.03 -11.47 7.64
C GLU A 396 -18.97 -12.16 8.51
N ILE A 397 -17.78 -11.58 8.59
CA ILE A 397 -16.69 -12.06 9.43
C ILE A 397 -16.73 -11.30 10.74
N LYS A 398 -16.73 -12.03 11.85
CA LYS A 398 -16.77 -11.47 13.21
C LYS A 398 -15.44 -11.65 13.93
N PRO A 399 -15.13 -10.78 14.91
CA PRO A 399 -13.99 -11.01 15.77
C PRO A 399 -14.06 -12.39 16.44
N GLY A 400 -13.00 -13.17 16.30
CA GLY A 400 -12.89 -14.51 16.90
C GLY A 400 -13.36 -15.68 16.02
N ASP A 401 -13.89 -15.43 14.82
CA ASP A 401 -14.18 -16.48 13.86
C ASP A 401 -12.88 -17.26 13.54
N LYS A 402 -13.00 -18.58 13.42
CA LYS A 402 -11.86 -19.49 13.16
C LYS A 402 -12.06 -20.35 11.94
N GLU A 403 -13.31 -20.67 11.66
CA GLU A 403 -13.67 -21.58 10.58
C GLU A 403 -14.87 -21.08 9.79
N MET A 404 -14.81 -21.18 8.47
CA MET A 404 -15.90 -20.87 7.56
C MET A 404 -15.82 -21.77 6.33
N ASN A 405 -16.88 -22.54 6.09
CA ASN A 405 -16.92 -23.53 5.02
C ASN A 405 -17.81 -23.05 3.88
N PHE A 406 -17.45 -23.42 2.64
CA PHE A 406 -18.19 -23.03 1.45
C PHE A 406 -18.55 -24.26 0.60
N GLU A 407 -19.72 -24.18 0.01
CA GLU A 407 -20.15 -25.12 -1.02
C GLU A 407 -20.66 -24.31 -2.23
N VAL A 408 -20.15 -24.61 -3.40
CA VAL A 408 -20.53 -23.99 -4.67
C VAL A 408 -20.95 -25.06 -5.66
N SER A 409 -21.81 -24.69 -6.62
CA SER A 409 -22.31 -25.58 -7.65
C SER A 409 -21.92 -25.09 -9.04
N SER A 410 -21.60 -26.05 -9.90
CA SER A 410 -21.35 -25.81 -11.32
C SER A 410 -22.61 -25.89 -12.22
N LYS A 411 -23.76 -26.29 -11.65
CA LYS A 411 -25.01 -26.57 -12.37
C LYS A 411 -26.13 -25.68 -11.92
#